data_6fa373a836f949d0fa78ee030b9dfad3
#
_entry.id   6fa373a836f949d0fa78ee030b9dfad3
#
_cell.length_a   1.000
_cell.length_b   1.000
_cell.length_c   1.000
_cell.angle_alpha   90.00
_cell.angle_beta   90.00
_cell.angle_gamma   90.00
#
_symmetry.space_group_name_H-M   'P 1'
#
loop_
_entity.id
_entity.type
_entity.pdbx_description
1 polymer ?
#
loop_
_entity_poly.entity_id
_entity_poly.type
_entity_poly.pdbx_seq_one_letter_code
_entity_poly.pdbx_strand_id
1 'polypeptide(L)'
;EVESNVSLIKGWFQETLPEFVKVHQEKCAFIHIDCDLYSSTKCVLDILKKRIVKDTILVFDEYFNYPGWKEGEFLAFQEFISENHLEYEYLAYVDALEQVAVRIK
;
A
#
# COMPACT_ATOMS: atom_id res chain seq x y z
N GLU A 1 -14.83 -18.42 -2.18
CA GLU A 1 -14.29 -18.91 -3.45
C GLU A 1 -13.70 -17.77 -4.27
N VAL A 2 -12.56 -18.01 -4.88
CA VAL A 2 -11.86 -16.97 -5.66
C VAL A 2 -11.63 -17.46 -7.08
N GLU A 3 -11.43 -16.49 -7.99
CA GLU A 3 -11.12 -16.81 -9.38
C GLU A 3 -9.75 -17.48 -9.47
N SER A 4 -9.51 -18.20 -10.57
CA SER A 4 -8.28 -18.97 -10.74
C SER A 4 -7.02 -18.11 -10.77
N ASN A 5 -7.15 -16.81 -11.11
CA ASN A 5 -6.03 -15.89 -11.15
C ASN A 5 -5.80 -15.17 -9.82
N VAL A 6 -6.50 -15.59 -8.74
CA VAL A 6 -6.38 -14.99 -7.40
C VAL A 6 -5.85 -16.04 -6.45
N SER A 7 -4.88 -15.64 -5.64
CA SER A 7 -4.32 -16.50 -4.58
C SER A 7 -4.57 -15.85 -3.23
N LEU A 8 -5.01 -16.64 -2.26
CA LEU A 8 -5.19 -16.18 -0.89
C LEU A 8 -4.02 -16.70 -0.05
N ILE A 9 -3.39 -15.80 0.69
CA ILE A 9 -2.27 -16.15 1.56
C ILE A 9 -2.64 -15.73 2.97
N LYS A 10 -2.82 -16.72 3.84
CA LYS A 10 -3.23 -16.50 5.22
C LYS A 10 -2.01 -16.34 6.12
N GLY A 11 -2.04 -15.35 7.01
CA GLY A 11 -0.97 -15.14 7.99
C GLY A 11 -0.69 -13.67 8.21
N TRP A 12 0.28 -13.40 9.06
CA TRP A 12 0.71 -12.04 9.35
C TRP A 12 1.58 -11.53 8.21
N PHE A 13 1.45 -10.25 7.84
CA PHE A 13 2.20 -9.67 6.73
C PHE A 13 3.71 -9.82 6.90
N GLN A 14 4.22 -9.64 8.11
CA GLN A 14 5.65 -9.74 8.36
C GLN A 14 6.19 -11.15 8.15
N GLU A 15 5.32 -12.16 8.12
CA GLU A 15 5.71 -13.54 7.89
C GLU A 15 5.45 -13.99 6.45
N THR A 16 4.32 -13.55 5.88
CA THR A 16 3.89 -14.05 4.56
C THR A 16 4.48 -13.25 3.40
N LEU A 17 4.60 -11.93 3.54
CA LEU A 17 5.08 -11.08 2.44
C LEU A 17 6.54 -11.33 2.06
N PRO A 18 7.47 -11.52 3.01
CA PRO A 18 8.85 -11.81 2.59
C PRO A 18 8.96 -13.06 1.72
N GLU A 19 8.20 -14.10 2.04
CA GLU A 19 8.19 -15.31 1.20
C GLU A 19 7.54 -15.04 -0.15
N PHE A 20 6.45 -14.25 -0.16
CA PHE A 20 5.77 -13.91 -1.40
C PHE A 20 6.70 -13.17 -2.36
N VAL A 21 7.45 -12.17 -1.88
CA VAL A 21 8.32 -11.39 -2.77
C VAL A 21 9.54 -12.19 -3.25
N LYS A 22 9.94 -13.23 -2.53
CA LYS A 22 10.99 -14.13 -3.01
C LYS A 22 10.54 -14.90 -4.25
N VAL A 23 9.29 -15.32 -4.26
CA VAL A 23 8.72 -16.11 -5.36
C VAL A 23 8.27 -15.22 -6.50
N HIS A 24 7.73 -14.05 -6.21
CA HIS A 24 7.15 -13.13 -7.20
C HIS A 24 8.06 -11.91 -7.37
N GLN A 25 8.77 -11.86 -8.47
CA GLN A 25 9.74 -10.79 -8.76
C GLN A 25 9.13 -9.64 -9.58
N GLU A 26 7.89 -9.78 -10.01
CA GLU A 26 7.23 -8.80 -10.87
C GLU A 26 6.97 -7.49 -10.14
N LYS A 27 7.00 -6.39 -10.90
CA LYS A 27 6.61 -5.08 -10.37
C LYS A 27 5.11 -5.04 -10.14
N CYS A 28 4.68 -4.28 -9.14
CA CYS A 28 3.26 -4.11 -8.87
C CYS A 28 2.69 -3.03 -9.76
N ALA A 29 1.58 -3.34 -10.44
CA ALA A 29 0.84 -2.33 -11.19
C ALA A 29 -0.16 -1.62 -10.30
N PHE A 30 -0.75 -2.34 -9.36
CA PHE A 30 -1.82 -1.84 -8.51
C PHE A 30 -1.76 -2.52 -7.15
N ILE A 31 -1.88 -1.73 -6.09
CA ILE A 31 -1.92 -2.24 -4.71
C ILE A 31 -3.07 -1.56 -3.98
N HIS A 32 -3.97 -2.35 -3.42
CA HIS A 32 -5.02 -1.83 -2.55
C HIS A 32 -4.63 -2.09 -1.10
N ILE A 33 -4.43 -1.04 -0.35
CA ILE A 33 -4.02 -1.10 1.06
C ILE A 33 -5.28 -0.96 1.92
N ASP A 34 -5.58 -1.99 2.68
CA ASP A 34 -6.73 -2.01 3.59
C ASP A 34 -6.29 -2.63 4.90
N CYS A 35 -5.26 -2.03 5.50
CA CYS A 35 -4.61 -2.59 6.69
C CYS A 35 -5.07 -1.94 7.98
N ASP A 36 -5.72 -0.78 7.91
CA ASP A 36 -6.26 0.00 9.02
C ASP A 36 -5.20 0.61 9.94
N LEU A 37 -4.06 -0.04 10.13
CA LEU A 37 -3.06 0.40 11.10
C LEU A 37 -1.79 0.91 10.43
N TYR A 38 -1.17 1.90 11.07
CA TYR A 38 0.12 2.42 10.65
C TYR A 38 1.16 1.29 10.52
N SER A 39 1.28 0.46 11.55
CA SER A 39 2.32 -0.57 11.60
C SER A 39 2.15 -1.60 10.47
N SER A 40 0.93 -2.00 10.20
CA SER A 40 0.65 -2.95 9.12
C SER A 40 0.93 -2.35 7.76
N THR A 41 0.51 -1.10 7.54
CA THR A 41 0.75 -0.40 6.28
C THR A 41 2.24 -0.19 6.05
N LYS A 42 2.96 0.25 7.09
CA LYS A 42 4.40 0.45 7.00
C LYS A 42 5.13 -0.83 6.65
N CYS A 43 4.73 -1.94 7.27
CA CYS A 43 5.28 -3.25 6.99
C CYS A 43 5.08 -3.64 5.52
N VAL A 44 3.87 -3.49 5.01
CA VAL A 44 3.56 -3.84 3.62
C VAL A 44 4.40 -3.01 2.65
N LEU A 45 4.44 -1.70 2.86
CA LEU A 45 5.20 -0.81 1.96
C LEU A 45 6.69 -1.12 1.99
N ASP A 46 7.25 -1.34 3.17
CA ASP A 46 8.68 -1.63 3.30
C ASP A 46 9.07 -2.94 2.63
N ILE A 47 8.24 -3.96 2.76
CA ILE A 47 8.52 -5.27 2.16
C ILE A 47 8.36 -5.21 0.64
N LEU A 48 7.36 -4.48 0.14
CA LEU A 48 7.09 -4.39 -1.30
C LEU A 48 7.87 -3.28 -2.00
N LYS A 49 8.75 -2.58 -1.31
CA LYS A 49 9.36 -1.35 -1.83
C LYS A 49 10.03 -1.51 -3.20
N LYS A 50 10.64 -2.65 -3.47
CA LYS A 50 11.30 -2.89 -4.76
C LYS A 50 10.32 -3.23 -5.88
N ARG A 51 9.07 -3.50 -5.53
CA ARG A 51 8.01 -3.79 -6.49
C ARG A 51 7.16 -2.56 -6.76
N ILE A 52 7.32 -1.50 -5.98
CA ILE A 52 6.59 -0.24 -6.12
C ILE A 52 7.48 0.69 -6.94
N VAL A 53 7.09 0.91 -8.18
CA VAL A 53 7.91 1.60 -9.17
C VAL A 53 7.08 2.67 -9.89
N LYS A 54 7.69 3.38 -10.82
CA LYS A 54 6.99 4.36 -11.63
C LYS A 54 5.71 3.76 -12.21
N ASP A 55 4.62 4.51 -12.10
CA ASP A 55 3.28 4.17 -12.57
C ASP A 55 2.54 3.15 -11.72
N THR A 56 3.13 2.64 -10.62
CA THR A 56 2.38 1.83 -9.66
C THR A 56 1.28 2.69 -9.05
N ILE A 57 0.06 2.16 -9.00
CA ILE A 57 -1.08 2.83 -8.38
C ILE A 57 -1.35 2.18 -7.03
N LEU A 58 -1.47 3.03 -5.99
CA LEU A 58 -1.79 2.60 -4.64
C LEU A 58 -3.13 3.20 -4.25
N VAL A 59 -4.02 2.38 -3.73
CA VAL A 59 -5.29 2.84 -3.18
C VAL A 59 -5.27 2.55 -1.70
N PHE A 60 -5.46 3.61 -0.90
CA PHE A 60 -5.50 3.51 0.55
C PHE A 60 -6.95 3.61 0.99
N ASP A 61 -7.40 2.64 1.77
CA ASP A 61 -8.79 2.57 2.21
C ASP A 61 -9.07 3.56 3.35
N GLU A 62 -8.08 3.83 4.20
CA GLU A 62 -8.24 4.72 5.36
C GLU A 62 -7.11 5.75 5.41
N TYR A 63 -7.13 6.70 4.48
CA TYR A 63 -6.05 7.67 4.33
C TYR A 63 -6.30 8.95 5.13
N PHE A 64 -7.51 9.47 5.10
CA PHE A 64 -7.83 10.77 5.71
C PHE A 64 -9.30 10.79 6.16
N ASN A 65 -9.75 11.91 6.73
CA ASN A 65 -11.14 12.15 7.12
C ASN A 65 -11.63 11.30 8.29
N TYR A 66 -10.74 10.89 9.19
CA TYR A 66 -11.13 10.23 10.42
C TYR A 66 -10.21 10.70 11.55
N PRO A 67 -10.62 10.59 12.83
CA PRO A 67 -9.77 11.04 13.94
C PRO A 67 -8.44 10.28 13.94
N GLY A 68 -7.33 11.05 13.99
CA GLY A 68 -5.99 10.45 14.02
C GLY A 68 -5.43 10.03 12.68
N TRP A 69 -6.06 10.43 11.56
CA TRP A 69 -5.64 9.99 10.23
C TRP A 69 -4.19 10.35 9.91
N LYS A 70 -3.68 11.42 10.50
CA LYS A 70 -2.29 11.83 10.23
C LYS A 70 -1.27 10.86 10.81
N GLU A 71 -1.69 9.92 11.64
CA GLU A 71 -0.82 8.93 12.29
C GLU A 71 -1.06 7.51 11.77
N GLY A 72 -1.89 7.36 10.74
CA GLY A 72 -2.26 6.05 10.18
C GLY A 72 -1.59 5.78 8.84
N GLU A 73 -2.40 5.33 7.87
CA GLU A 73 -1.89 4.99 6.53
C GLU A 73 -1.22 6.19 5.85
N PHE A 74 -1.74 7.39 6.07
CA PHE A 74 -1.13 8.61 5.54
C PHE A 74 0.32 8.74 6.00
N LEU A 75 0.58 8.62 7.30
CA LEU A 75 1.93 8.75 7.84
C LEU A 75 2.84 7.66 7.29
N ALA A 76 2.38 6.43 7.26
CA ALA A 76 3.16 5.32 6.72
C ALA A 76 3.59 5.59 5.27
N PHE A 77 2.66 6.11 4.46
CA PHE A 77 2.97 6.42 3.07
C PHE A 77 3.94 7.59 2.95
N GLN A 78 3.74 8.67 3.72
CA GLN A 78 4.64 9.81 3.67
C GLN A 78 6.07 9.43 4.05
N GLU A 79 6.21 8.59 5.08
CA GLU A 79 7.54 8.09 5.46
C GLU A 79 8.15 7.22 4.37
N PHE A 80 7.34 6.35 3.77
CA PHE A 80 7.81 5.50 2.68
C PHE A 80 8.33 6.33 1.50
N ILE A 81 7.58 7.34 1.10
CA ILE A 81 7.97 8.23 -0.01
C ILE A 81 9.29 8.92 0.32
N SER A 82 9.42 9.45 1.54
CA SER A 82 10.61 10.17 1.96
C SER A 82 11.82 9.26 2.04
N GLU A 83 11.67 8.08 2.65
CA GLU A 83 12.78 7.14 2.85
C GLU A 83 13.31 6.57 1.55
N ASN A 84 12.45 6.45 0.54
CA ASN A 84 12.83 5.86 -0.75
C ASN A 84 13.03 6.91 -1.84
N HIS A 85 12.98 8.19 -1.49
CA HIS A 85 13.20 9.31 -2.43
C HIS A 85 12.29 9.23 -3.65
N LEU A 86 11.02 8.92 -3.43
CA LEU A 86 10.04 8.78 -4.50
C LEU A 86 9.20 10.06 -4.63
N GLU A 87 8.52 10.19 -5.76
CA GLU A 87 7.54 11.21 -6.01
C GLU A 87 6.22 10.54 -6.37
N TYR A 88 5.12 11.24 -6.14
CA TYR A 88 3.80 10.69 -6.42
C TYR A 88 2.83 11.82 -6.74
N GLU A 89 1.68 11.44 -7.29
CA GLU A 89 0.59 12.38 -7.49
C GLU A 89 -0.72 11.76 -7.01
N TYR A 90 -1.62 12.59 -6.52
CA TYR A 90 -2.96 12.14 -6.15
C TYR A 90 -3.79 12.03 -7.42
N LEU A 91 -4.43 10.88 -7.60
CA LEU A 91 -5.30 10.63 -8.75
C LEU A 91 -6.76 10.90 -8.42
N ALA A 92 -7.22 10.49 -7.25
CA ALA A 92 -8.61 10.58 -6.87
C ALA A 92 -8.77 10.42 -5.36
N TYR A 93 -9.91 10.88 -4.84
CA TYR A 93 -10.30 10.65 -3.46
C TYR A 93 -11.81 10.65 -3.38
N VAL A 94 -12.34 10.03 -2.32
CA VAL A 94 -13.78 10.03 -2.07
C VAL A 94 -14.07 11.10 -1.03
N ASP A 95 -14.83 12.11 -1.44
CA ASP A 95 -15.03 13.35 -0.67
C ASP A 95 -15.58 13.09 0.75
N ALA A 96 -16.58 12.24 0.86
CA ALA A 96 -17.26 11.97 2.13
C ALA A 96 -16.68 10.76 2.86
N LEU A 97 -15.66 10.12 2.31
CA LEU A 97 -15.06 8.90 2.87
C LEU A 97 -13.56 9.08 3.05
N GLU A 98 -12.85 7.99 3.25
CA GLU A 98 -11.44 8.01 3.67
C GLU A 98 -10.48 7.55 2.58
N GLN A 99 -10.99 7.17 1.44
CA GLN A 99 -10.22 6.52 0.39
C GLN A 99 -9.48 7.51 -0.51
N VAL A 100 -8.25 7.16 -0.87
CA VAL A 100 -7.40 7.98 -1.75
C VAL A 100 -6.63 7.06 -2.69
N ALA A 101 -6.48 7.49 -3.93
CA ALA A 101 -5.65 6.80 -4.92
C ALA A 101 -4.48 7.70 -5.31
N VAL A 102 -3.28 7.12 -5.37
CA VAL A 102 -2.07 7.81 -5.79
C VAL A 102 -1.34 7.01 -6.87
N ARG A 103 -0.53 7.69 -7.66
CA ARG A 103 0.34 7.06 -8.63
C ARG A 103 1.78 7.49 -8.36
N ILE A 104 2.69 6.53 -8.35
CA ILE A 104 4.12 6.79 -8.20
C ILE A 104 4.66 7.36 -9.51
N LYS A 105 5.41 8.44 -9.41
CA LYS A 105 5.97 9.14 -10.58
C LYS A 105 7.39 8.73 -10.89
#